data_5761531af896640c754879815c929486
#
_entry.id   5761531af896640c754879815c929486
#
_cell.length_a   1.000
_cell.length_b   1.000
_cell.length_c   1.000
_cell.angle_alpha   90.00
_cell.angle_beta   90.00
_cell.angle_gamma   90.00
#
_symmetry.space_group_name_H-M   'P 1'
#
loop_
_entity.id
_entity.type
_entity.pdbx_description
1 polymer ?
#
loop_
_entity_poly.entity_id
_entity_poly.type
_entity_poly.pdbx_seq_one_letter_code
_entity_poly.pdbx_strand_id
1 'polypeptide(L)' 'MNSFVKYIGDNYGEVLDFVTSYVHSDGKNVKLYVIIPFEGDVEVQKGDYILKQGNKISIRHDV' A
#
# COMPACT_ATOMS: atom_id res chain seq x y z
N MET A 1 -2.04 15.01 -11.18
CA MET A 1 -2.43 13.74 -11.85
C MET A 1 -2.70 12.67 -10.80
N ASN A 2 -3.80 11.97 -10.95
CA ASN A 2 -4.19 10.92 -10.00
C ASN A 2 -3.70 9.57 -10.50
N SER A 3 -3.15 8.80 -9.59
CA SER A 3 -2.65 7.47 -9.90
C SER A 3 -3.11 6.48 -8.84
N PHE A 4 -3.16 5.23 -9.21
CA PHE A 4 -3.50 4.19 -8.25
C PHE A 4 -2.81 2.87 -8.61
N VAL A 5 -2.65 2.03 -7.59
CA VAL A 5 -2.15 0.67 -7.75
C VAL A 5 -3.05 -0.24 -6.92
N LYS A 6 -3.46 -1.35 -7.50
CA LYS A 6 -4.20 -2.37 -6.75
C LYS A 6 -3.20 -3.40 -6.23
N TYR A 7 -3.26 -3.68 -4.92
CA TYR A 7 -2.45 -4.72 -4.32
C TYR A 7 -3.12 -6.07 -4.51
N ILE A 8 -2.45 -6.97 -5.21
CA ILE A 8 -3.02 -8.29 -5.56
C ILE A 8 -2.41 -9.43 -4.74
N GLY A 9 -1.61 -9.10 -3.72
CA GLY A 9 -1.08 -10.09 -2.79
C GLY A 9 0.40 -10.39 -2.96
N ASP A 10 0.98 -10.13 -4.13
CA ASP A 10 2.38 -10.42 -4.38
C ASP A 10 3.12 -9.33 -5.18
N ASN A 11 2.43 -8.27 -5.59
CA ASN A 11 3.04 -7.19 -6.37
C ASN A 11 3.71 -6.15 -5.47
N TYR A 12 4.54 -6.61 -4.54
CA TYR A 12 5.22 -5.74 -3.57
C TYR A 12 6.08 -4.67 -4.24
N GLY A 13 6.86 -5.06 -5.26
CA GLY A 13 7.75 -4.12 -5.94
C GLY A 13 7.00 -2.96 -6.55
N GLU A 14 5.84 -3.22 -7.13
CA GLU A 14 5.01 -2.18 -7.73
C GLU A 14 4.57 -1.15 -6.68
N VAL A 15 4.15 -1.62 -5.52
CA VAL A 15 3.73 -0.74 -4.42
C VAL A 15 4.92 0.01 -3.84
N LEU A 16 6.04 -0.68 -3.65
CA LEU A 16 7.26 -0.08 -3.08
C LEU A 16 7.79 1.04 -3.96
N ASP A 17 7.63 0.91 -5.29
CA ASP A 17 8.05 1.95 -6.23
C ASP A 17 7.04 3.11 -6.31
N PHE A 18 5.79 2.84 -5.93
CA PHE A 18 4.71 3.81 -6.10
C PHE A 18 4.59 4.78 -4.92
N VAL A 19 4.69 4.25 -3.70
CA VAL A 19 4.55 5.02 -2.46
C VAL A 19 5.59 4.57 -1.45
N THR A 20 5.81 5.41 -0.43
CA THR A 20 6.67 5.04 0.70
C THR A 20 5.99 3.89 1.45
N SER A 21 6.63 2.74 1.46
CA SER A 21 6.05 1.52 1.98
C SER A 21 7.16 0.54 2.34
N TYR A 22 6.77 -0.52 3.06
CA TYR A 22 7.72 -1.58 3.40
C TYR A 22 6.98 -2.89 3.62
N VAL A 23 7.73 -3.98 3.55
CA VAL A 23 7.19 -5.33 3.76
C VAL A 23 7.75 -5.85 5.08
N HIS A 24 6.87 -6.39 5.90
CA HIS A 24 7.24 -7.03 7.16
C HIS A 24 6.90 -8.52 7.07
N SER A 25 7.88 -9.37 7.39
CA SER A 25 7.69 -10.82 7.40
C SER A 25 7.65 -11.31 8.84
N ASP A 26 6.60 -12.04 9.18
CA ASP A 26 6.43 -12.63 10.50
C ASP A 26 6.13 -14.13 10.30
N GLY A 27 7.18 -14.94 10.37
CA GLY A 27 7.08 -16.35 10.10
C GLY A 27 6.67 -16.60 8.65
N LYS A 28 5.48 -17.19 8.46
CA LYS A 28 4.94 -17.49 7.13
C LYS A 28 4.11 -16.33 6.57
N ASN A 29 3.84 -15.33 7.39
CA ASN A 29 2.99 -14.20 7.00
C ASN A 29 3.83 -13.04 6.52
N VAL A 30 3.48 -12.50 5.36
CA VAL A 30 4.10 -11.30 4.82
C VAL A 30 3.04 -10.22 4.77
N LYS A 31 3.35 -9.07 5.37
CA LYS A 31 2.44 -7.93 5.44
C LYS A 31 3.06 -6.74 4.75
N LEU A 32 2.25 -6.01 4.02
CA LEU A 32 2.67 -4.79 3.33
C LEU A 32 2.09 -3.59 4.06
N TYR A 33 2.95 -2.63 4.39
CA TYR A 33 2.53 -1.40 5.06
C TYR A 33 2.86 -0.20 4.19
N VAL A 34 1.91 0.73 4.10
CA VAL A 34 2.09 2.00 3.41
C VAL A 34 2.19 3.09 4.48
N ILE A 35 3.20 3.95 4.36
CA ILE A 35 3.39 5.04 5.29
C ILE A 35 2.62 6.25 4.78
N ILE A 36 1.56 6.61 5.49
CA ILE A 36 0.71 7.74 5.13
C ILE A 36 1.03 8.90 6.05
N PRO A 37 1.42 10.07 5.48
CA PRO A 37 1.75 11.23 6.31
C PRO A 37 0.62 11.56 7.29
N PHE A 38 0.98 11.78 8.54
CA PHE A 38 0.09 12.12 9.65
C PHE A 38 -0.81 10.97 10.14
N GLU A 39 -0.84 9.85 9.44
CA GLU A 39 -1.64 8.69 9.86
C GLU A 39 -0.77 7.53 10.33
N GLY A 40 0.46 7.44 9.81
CA GLY A 40 1.39 6.39 10.19
C GLY A 40 1.33 5.20 9.25
N ASP A 41 1.71 4.04 9.75
CA ASP A 41 1.81 2.83 8.94
C ASP A 41 0.46 2.15 8.85
N VAL A 42 -0.01 1.92 7.62
CA VAL A 42 -1.30 1.29 7.37
C VAL A 42 -1.08 -0.01 6.62
N GLU A 43 -1.60 -1.10 7.17
CA GLU A 43 -1.50 -2.41 6.51
C GLU A 43 -2.42 -2.45 5.30
N VAL A 44 -1.88 -2.95 4.17
CA VAL A 44 -2.64 -3.10 2.93
C VAL A 44 -3.03 -4.56 2.76
N GLN A 45 -4.31 -4.80 2.49
CA GLN A 45 -4.84 -6.13 2.29
C GLN A 45 -4.94 -6.44 0.81
N LYS A 46 -4.88 -7.72 0.46
CA LYS A 46 -5.10 -8.14 -0.92
C LYS A 46 -6.44 -7.61 -1.43
N GLY A 47 -6.43 -6.95 -2.58
CA GLY A 47 -7.61 -6.34 -3.17
C GLY A 47 -7.73 -4.84 -2.90
N ASP A 48 -6.92 -4.31 -1.99
CA ASP A 48 -6.97 -2.88 -1.68
C ASP A 48 -6.35 -2.06 -2.79
N TYR A 49 -6.86 -0.85 -2.96
CA TYR A 49 -6.30 0.15 -3.87
C TYR A 49 -5.52 1.19 -3.09
N ILE A 50 -4.34 1.51 -3.58
CA ILE A 50 -3.51 2.59 -3.05
C ILE A 50 -3.62 3.74 -4.02
N LEU A 51 -4.14 4.88 -3.56
CA LEU A 51 -4.35 6.05 -4.39
C LEU A 51 -3.36 7.14 -4.02
N LYS A 52 -2.83 7.79 -5.04
CA LYS A 52 -1.88 8.89 -4.87
C LYS A 52 -2.38 10.09 -5.64
N GLN A 53 -2.64 11.19 -4.92
CA GLN A 53 -3.08 12.45 -5.49
C GLN A 53 -2.11 13.54 -5.02
N GLY A 54 -1.14 13.89 -5.87
CA GLY A 54 -0.08 14.78 -5.45
C GLY A 54 0.66 14.21 -4.24
N ASN A 55 0.58 14.88 -3.11
CA ASN A 55 1.23 14.44 -1.87
C ASN A 55 0.28 13.64 -0.96
N LYS A 56 -0.94 13.43 -1.38
CA LYS A 56 -1.93 12.74 -0.58
C LYS A 56 -2.00 11.27 -0.96
N ILE A 57 -1.87 10.41 0.05
CA ILE A 57 -1.95 8.95 -0.12
C ILE A 57 -3.18 8.46 0.63
N SER A 58 -3.95 7.58 0.00
CA SER A 58 -5.11 6.97 0.65
C SER A 58 -5.22 5.50 0.23
N ILE A 59 -5.88 4.72 1.08
CA ILE A 59 -6.11 3.29 0.85
C ILE A 59 -7.61 3.10 0.75
N ARG A 60 -8.07 2.37 -0.28
CA ARG A 60 -9.47 2.01 -0.43
C ARG A 60 -9.59 0.51 -0.50
N HIS A 61 -10.54 -0.01 0.25
CA HIS A 61 -10.82 -1.44 0.24
C HIS A 61 -11.78 -1.75 -0.90
N ASP A 62 -11.46 -2.82 -1.63
CA ASP A 62 -12.33 -3.33 -2.67
C ASP A 62 -13.40 -4.19 -1.98
N VAL A 63 -14.63 -3.75 -2.06
CA VAL A 63 -15.75 -4.43 -1.39
C VAL A 63 -16.50 -5.32 -2.35
#